data_fbabed8d9cac063283a885be685ec541
#
_entry.id   fbabed8d9cac063283a885be685ec541
#
_cell.length_a   1.000
_cell.length_b   1.000
_cell.length_c   1.000
_cell.angle_alpha   90.00
_cell.angle_beta   90.00
_cell.angle_gamma   90.00
#
_symmetry.space_group_name_H-M   'P 1'
#
loop_
_entity.id
_entity.type
_entity.pdbx_description
1 polymer ?
#
loop_
_entity_poly.entity_id
_entity_poly.type
_entity_poly.pdbx_seq_one_letter_code
_entity_poly.pdbx_strand_id
1 'polypeptide(L)'
;MFRTILYHTMLVGTFLYGMIFRYPALWFMGGERRYNYTSKIAKRWGKNMVWASGSKVEVVYNDSYAEIENIKEDNEAVILISNHQSNIDIPVLIGYFPLFFSFVAKKEMATWPLIGRWMRSFDCIFLDRKNPRQGMKDMKQAIEKIKKGHSYVIFPEGSRTPDGSVQEFKKGSFKLATDTGAKIVPVTLIGTYDVQSRKS
;
A
#
# COMPACT_ATOMS: atom_id res chain seq x y z
N MET A 1 -2.43 26.00 -3.59
CA MET A 1 -1.22 26.14 -4.42
C MET A 1 0.08 25.82 -3.68
N PHE A 2 0.45 26.48 -2.57
CA PHE A 2 1.70 26.21 -1.83
C PHE A 2 1.82 24.74 -1.37
N ARG A 3 0.78 24.18 -0.73
CA ARG A 3 0.76 22.77 -0.26
C ARG A 3 0.88 21.77 -1.39
N THR A 4 0.27 22.03 -2.54
CA THR A 4 0.36 21.17 -3.73
C THR A 4 1.81 21.12 -4.25
N ILE A 5 2.46 22.28 -4.35
CA ILE A 5 3.88 22.38 -4.76
C ILE A 5 4.76 21.66 -3.75
N LEU A 6 4.59 21.92 -2.45
CA LEU A 6 5.34 21.27 -1.38
C LEU A 6 5.20 19.73 -1.45
N TYR A 7 3.96 19.24 -1.61
CA TYR A 7 3.69 17.80 -1.71
C TYR A 7 4.44 17.16 -2.89
N HIS A 8 4.34 17.73 -4.08
CA HIS A 8 5.00 17.16 -5.27
C HIS A 8 6.52 17.27 -5.20
N THR A 9 7.04 18.38 -4.68
CA THR A 9 8.49 18.56 -4.46
C THR A 9 9.01 17.53 -3.46
N MET A 10 8.32 17.32 -2.34
CA MET A 10 8.66 16.29 -1.37
C MET A 10 8.52 14.89 -1.95
N LEU A 11 7.49 14.62 -2.75
CA LEU A 11 7.31 13.33 -3.40
C LEU A 11 8.52 12.98 -4.28
N VAL A 12 8.89 13.87 -5.19
CA VAL A 12 10.04 13.66 -6.07
C VAL A 12 11.35 13.62 -5.27
N GLY A 13 11.56 14.61 -4.39
CA GLY A 13 12.78 14.72 -3.58
C GLY A 13 13.02 13.51 -2.68
N THR A 14 11.99 12.97 -2.03
CA THR A 14 12.12 11.79 -1.17
C THR A 14 12.42 10.53 -1.98
N PHE A 15 11.87 10.39 -3.18
CA PHE A 15 12.22 9.26 -4.06
C PHE A 15 13.64 9.35 -4.58
N LEU A 16 14.10 10.53 -5.01
CA LEU A 16 15.48 10.75 -5.44
C LEU A 16 16.48 10.52 -4.30
N TYR A 17 16.25 11.15 -3.14
CA TYR A 17 17.05 10.92 -1.94
C TYR A 17 17.08 9.44 -1.57
N GLY A 18 15.94 8.80 -1.59
CA GLY A 18 15.82 7.39 -1.29
C GLY A 18 16.60 6.51 -2.24
N MET A 19 16.60 6.81 -3.55
CA MET A 19 17.35 6.06 -4.55
C MET A 19 18.87 6.21 -4.37
N ILE A 20 19.33 7.38 -3.99
CA ILE A 20 20.75 7.66 -3.83
C ILE A 20 21.29 7.10 -2.51
N PHE A 21 20.58 7.34 -1.39
CA PHE A 21 21.13 7.10 -0.05
C PHE A 21 20.52 5.90 0.68
N ARG A 22 19.29 5.46 0.32
CA ARG A 22 18.57 4.40 1.02
C ARG A 22 18.51 3.08 0.25
N TYR A 23 18.27 3.17 -1.04
CA TYR A 23 18.13 2.01 -1.90
C TYR A 23 19.43 1.16 -1.99
N PRO A 24 20.65 1.73 -2.09
CA PRO A 24 21.88 0.93 -2.12
C PRO A 24 22.07 0.05 -0.88
N ALA A 25 21.59 0.51 0.29
CA ALA A 25 21.67 -0.30 1.51
C ALA A 25 20.89 -1.62 1.41
N LEU A 26 19.86 -1.69 0.55
CA LEU A 26 19.08 -2.90 0.32
C LEU A 26 19.85 -4.02 -0.37
N TRP A 27 20.95 -3.70 -1.05
CA TRP A 27 21.82 -4.71 -1.68
C TRP A 27 22.55 -5.57 -0.67
N PHE A 28 22.79 -5.00 0.52
CA PHE A 28 23.50 -5.66 1.62
C PHE A 28 22.55 -6.23 2.70
N MET A 29 21.22 -6.17 2.44
CA MET A 29 20.21 -6.63 3.37
C MET A 29 19.35 -7.72 2.74
N GLY A 30 19.07 -8.77 3.49
CA GLY A 30 18.14 -9.83 3.13
C GLY A 30 17.13 -10.11 4.23
N GLY A 31 16.10 -10.89 3.92
CA GLY A 31 15.10 -11.39 4.87
C GLY A 31 14.50 -10.32 5.75
N GLU A 32 14.38 -10.65 7.04
CA GLU A 32 13.74 -9.82 8.05
C GLU A 32 14.41 -8.43 8.22
N ARG A 33 15.74 -8.36 8.12
CA ARG A 33 16.46 -7.08 8.23
C ARG A 33 16.04 -6.10 7.13
N ARG A 34 15.90 -6.60 5.90
CA ARG A 34 15.41 -5.80 4.76
C ARG A 34 13.96 -5.37 4.98
N TYR A 35 13.11 -6.30 5.40
CA TYR A 35 11.70 -6.02 5.70
C TYR A 35 11.57 -4.91 6.76
N ASN A 36 12.26 -5.03 7.89
CA ASN A 36 12.23 -4.05 8.97
C ASN A 36 12.77 -2.68 8.55
N TYR A 37 13.82 -2.65 7.74
CA TYR A 37 14.38 -1.42 7.21
C TYR A 37 13.42 -0.71 6.26
N THR A 38 12.85 -1.44 5.29
CA THR A 38 11.91 -0.89 4.32
C THR A 38 10.62 -0.42 5.00
N SER A 39 10.10 -1.17 5.96
CA SER A 39 8.93 -0.81 6.77
C SER A 39 9.11 0.53 7.48
N LYS A 40 10.24 0.73 8.18
CA LYS A 40 10.54 1.98 8.89
C LYS A 40 10.62 3.19 7.93
N ILE A 41 11.27 3.01 6.79
CA ILE A 41 11.39 4.07 5.77
C ILE A 41 10.02 4.41 5.19
N ALA A 42 9.24 3.38 4.81
CA ALA A 42 7.92 3.57 4.25
C ALA A 42 7.00 4.30 5.23
N LYS A 43 6.95 3.87 6.48
CA LYS A 43 6.12 4.48 7.52
C LYS A 43 6.45 5.97 7.73
N ARG A 44 7.75 6.30 7.80
CA ARG A 44 8.19 7.69 7.90
C ARG A 44 7.84 8.50 6.65
N TRP A 45 8.02 7.91 5.47
CA TRP A 45 7.65 8.54 4.21
C TRP A 45 6.15 8.84 4.16
N GLY A 46 5.29 7.87 4.51
CA GLY A 46 3.84 8.06 4.53
C GLY A 46 3.42 9.23 5.43
N LYS A 47 3.94 9.30 6.67
CA LYS A 47 3.67 10.40 7.59
C LYS A 47 4.13 11.76 7.05
N ASN A 48 5.32 11.82 6.44
CA ASN A 48 5.85 13.05 5.85
C ASN A 48 5.00 13.52 4.66
N MET A 49 4.51 12.60 3.83
CA MET A 49 3.65 12.93 2.70
C MET A 49 2.29 13.46 3.15
N VAL A 50 1.70 12.87 4.18
CA VAL A 50 0.45 13.37 4.80
C VAL A 50 0.68 14.77 5.39
N TRP A 51 1.78 14.99 6.11
CA TRP A 51 2.12 16.32 6.61
C TRP A 51 2.28 17.35 5.49
N ALA A 52 2.96 16.98 4.40
CA ALA A 52 3.17 17.87 3.24
C ALA A 52 1.86 18.26 2.55
N SER A 53 0.87 17.35 2.52
CA SER A 53 -0.46 17.66 2.00
C SER A 53 -1.24 18.64 2.89
N GLY A 54 -0.82 18.81 4.14
CA GLY A 54 -1.51 19.64 5.14
C GLY A 54 -2.65 18.93 5.85
N SER A 55 -2.80 17.64 5.60
CA SER A 55 -3.86 16.83 6.20
C SER A 55 -3.48 16.37 7.62
N LYS A 56 -4.51 16.14 8.43
CA LYS A 56 -4.39 15.41 9.70
C LYS A 56 -5.12 14.09 9.55
N VAL A 57 -4.55 13.04 10.11
CA VAL A 57 -5.16 11.70 10.12
C VAL A 57 -5.59 11.37 11.53
N GLU A 58 -6.85 11.03 11.69
CA GLU A 58 -7.40 10.38 12.86
C GLU A 58 -7.62 8.91 12.54
N VAL A 59 -7.16 8.04 13.41
CA VAL A 59 -7.35 6.60 13.28
C VAL A 59 -8.37 6.16 14.32
N VAL A 60 -9.52 5.70 13.83
CA VAL A 60 -10.59 5.19 14.68
C VAL A 60 -10.59 3.67 14.57
N TYR A 61 -10.49 2.99 15.69
CA TYR A 61 -10.68 1.55 15.77
C TYR A 61 -12.08 1.27 16.29
N ASN A 62 -12.75 0.33 15.64
CA ASN A 62 -13.91 -0.30 16.24
C ASN A 62 -13.47 -1.37 17.25
N ASP A 63 -14.37 -2.24 17.70
CA ASP A 63 -14.12 -3.26 18.73
C ASP A 63 -13.00 -4.26 18.40
N SER A 64 -12.43 -4.21 17.19
CA SER A 64 -11.40 -5.12 16.70
C SER A 64 -9.95 -4.67 17.00
N TYR A 65 -9.72 -3.63 17.82
CA TYR A 65 -8.35 -3.16 18.09
C TYR A 65 -7.46 -4.26 18.71
N ALA A 66 -8.00 -5.02 19.67
CA ALA A 66 -7.27 -6.12 20.30
C ALA A 66 -6.86 -7.20 19.29
N GLU A 67 -7.70 -7.48 18.27
CA GLU A 67 -7.37 -8.44 17.22
C GLU A 67 -6.20 -7.97 16.35
N ILE A 68 -6.11 -6.66 16.07
CA ILE A 68 -4.98 -6.10 15.30
C ILE A 68 -3.68 -6.19 16.10
N GLU A 69 -3.73 -5.99 17.40
CA GLU A 69 -2.58 -6.17 18.28
C GLU A 69 -2.13 -7.64 18.30
N ASN A 70 -3.04 -8.59 18.45
CA ASN A 70 -2.75 -10.02 18.39
C ASN A 70 -2.14 -10.42 17.03
N ILE A 71 -2.71 -9.95 15.92
CA ILE A 71 -2.17 -10.18 14.57
C ILE A 71 -0.71 -9.71 14.48
N LYS A 72 -0.40 -8.57 15.07
CA LYS A 72 0.94 -8.00 15.06
C LYS A 72 1.90 -8.82 15.92
N GLU A 73 1.48 -9.28 17.10
CA GLU A 73 2.29 -10.11 18.00
C GLU A 73 2.57 -11.48 17.40
N ASP A 74 1.57 -12.10 16.78
CA ASP A 74 1.66 -13.41 16.15
C ASP A 74 2.35 -13.34 14.76
N ASN A 75 2.66 -12.15 14.27
CA ASN A 75 3.20 -11.92 12.91
C ASN A 75 2.35 -12.58 11.82
N GLU A 76 1.04 -12.57 12.00
CA GLU A 76 0.08 -13.17 11.09
C GLU A 76 -0.10 -12.31 9.83
N ALA A 77 -0.08 -12.95 8.66
CA ALA A 77 -0.36 -12.25 7.41
C ALA A 77 -1.84 -11.93 7.27
N VAL A 78 -2.16 -10.70 6.91
CA VAL A 78 -3.53 -10.24 6.68
C VAL A 78 -3.70 -9.61 5.31
N ILE A 79 -4.93 -9.57 4.85
CA ILE A 79 -5.32 -8.83 3.65
C ILE A 79 -6.18 -7.64 4.07
N LEU A 80 -5.62 -6.44 3.88
CA LEU A 80 -6.36 -5.20 4.07
C LEU A 80 -7.24 -4.97 2.84
N ILE A 81 -8.51 -4.75 3.06
CA ILE A 81 -9.47 -4.36 2.02
C ILE A 81 -9.90 -2.93 2.30
N SER A 82 -9.60 -2.03 1.36
CA SER A 82 -9.89 -0.61 1.52
C SER A 82 -10.59 -0.02 0.29
N ASN A 83 -11.47 0.96 0.49
CA ASN A 83 -11.95 1.82 -0.58
C ASN A 83 -10.79 2.67 -1.14
N HIS A 84 -10.92 3.15 -2.36
CA HIS A 84 -9.85 3.89 -3.05
C HIS A 84 -10.35 5.23 -3.59
N GLN A 85 -10.08 6.28 -2.85
CA GLN A 85 -10.54 7.63 -3.18
C GLN A 85 -9.46 8.48 -3.89
N SER A 86 -8.18 8.30 -3.50
CA SER A 86 -7.14 9.25 -3.84
C SER A 86 -5.74 8.61 -3.92
N ASN A 87 -4.76 9.34 -4.47
CA ASN A 87 -3.35 8.96 -4.33
C ASN A 87 -2.87 9.13 -2.88
N ILE A 88 -3.51 9.98 -2.09
CA ILE A 88 -3.21 10.19 -0.66
C ILE A 88 -3.56 8.95 0.18
N ASP A 89 -4.42 8.07 -0.29
CA ASP A 89 -4.73 6.79 0.37
C ASP A 89 -3.46 6.00 0.67
N ILE A 90 -2.51 6.01 -0.26
CA ILE A 90 -1.26 5.25 -0.15
C ILE A 90 -0.41 5.73 1.03
N PRO A 91 -0.02 7.03 1.12
CA PRO A 91 0.75 7.51 2.27
C PRO A 91 -0.04 7.48 3.58
N VAL A 92 -1.37 7.63 3.58
CA VAL A 92 -2.20 7.48 4.79
C VAL A 92 -2.09 6.07 5.32
N LEU A 93 -2.38 5.05 4.51
CA LEU A 93 -2.28 3.66 4.92
C LEU A 93 -0.86 3.32 5.39
N ILE A 94 0.17 3.61 4.60
CA ILE A 94 1.57 3.31 4.95
C ILE A 94 1.99 3.99 6.24
N GLY A 95 1.59 5.23 6.46
CA GLY A 95 2.03 6.03 7.59
C GLY A 95 1.33 5.71 8.91
N TYR A 96 0.06 5.32 8.85
CA TYR A 96 -0.81 5.27 10.03
C TYR A 96 -1.36 3.88 10.37
N PHE A 97 -1.38 2.95 9.42
CA PHE A 97 -1.76 1.58 9.76
C PHE A 97 -0.68 0.90 10.64
N PRO A 98 -1.04 0.14 11.67
CA PRO A 98 -0.07 -0.40 12.63
C PRO A 98 0.85 -1.48 12.05
N LEU A 99 0.36 -2.30 11.12
CA LEU A 99 1.13 -3.35 10.45
C LEU A 99 1.84 -2.81 9.20
N PHE A 100 2.92 -3.47 8.81
CA PHE A 100 3.50 -3.25 7.49
C PHE A 100 2.85 -4.18 6.48
N PHE A 101 2.61 -3.67 5.28
CA PHE A 101 1.97 -4.39 4.18
C PHE A 101 2.54 -3.93 2.85
N SER A 102 2.32 -4.74 1.84
CA SER A 102 2.64 -4.46 0.45
C SER A 102 1.36 -4.20 -0.35
N PHE A 103 1.49 -3.82 -1.61
CA PHE A 103 0.35 -3.50 -2.47
C PHE A 103 0.19 -4.51 -3.60
N VAL A 104 -1.06 -4.79 -3.95
CA VAL A 104 -1.40 -5.37 -5.25
C VAL A 104 -1.69 -4.23 -6.22
N ALA A 105 -0.76 -3.99 -7.12
CA ALA A 105 -0.76 -2.85 -8.02
C ALA A 105 -0.94 -3.26 -9.49
N LYS A 106 -1.18 -2.31 -10.37
CA LYS A 106 -1.22 -2.55 -11.81
C LYS A 106 0.18 -2.84 -12.36
N LYS A 107 0.30 -3.78 -13.31
CA LYS A 107 1.57 -4.17 -13.95
C LYS A 107 2.35 -2.98 -14.51
N GLU A 108 1.67 -2.01 -15.08
CA GLU A 108 2.28 -0.84 -15.70
C GLU A 108 3.09 -0.01 -14.69
N MET A 109 2.72 -0.03 -13.40
CA MET A 109 3.46 0.69 -12.36
C MET A 109 4.86 0.12 -12.09
N ALA A 110 5.10 -1.13 -12.49
CA ALA A 110 6.42 -1.73 -12.36
C ALA A 110 7.50 -0.99 -13.18
N THR A 111 7.12 -0.37 -14.29
CA THR A 111 8.01 0.34 -15.20
C THR A 111 8.14 1.83 -14.89
N TRP A 112 7.36 2.35 -13.93
CA TRP A 112 7.44 3.76 -13.56
C TRP A 112 8.82 4.09 -12.97
N PRO A 113 9.45 5.17 -13.46
CA PRO A 113 10.73 5.61 -12.93
C PRO A 113 10.66 5.81 -11.41
N LEU A 114 11.71 5.45 -10.70
CA LEU A 114 11.85 5.56 -9.24
C LEU A 114 10.81 4.73 -8.46
N ILE A 115 9.52 5.00 -8.64
CA ILE A 115 8.41 4.38 -7.92
C ILE A 115 8.40 2.86 -8.11
N GLY A 116 8.51 2.38 -9.35
CA GLY A 116 8.49 0.94 -9.64
C GLY A 116 9.63 0.17 -8.95
N ARG A 117 10.81 0.79 -8.79
CA ARG A 117 11.93 0.19 -8.04
C ARG A 117 11.61 0.09 -6.54
N TRP A 118 11.06 1.14 -5.95
CA TRP A 118 10.64 1.13 -4.55
C TRP A 118 9.54 0.13 -4.31
N MET A 119 8.52 0.08 -5.15
CA MET A 119 7.43 -0.90 -5.04
C MET A 119 7.95 -2.34 -5.08
N ARG A 120 8.94 -2.64 -5.94
CA ARG A 120 9.61 -3.96 -5.92
C ARG A 120 10.36 -4.22 -4.63
N SER A 121 11.01 -3.21 -4.05
CA SER A 121 11.72 -3.37 -2.77
C SER A 121 10.78 -3.60 -1.59
N PHE A 122 9.52 -3.21 -1.71
CA PHE A 122 8.44 -3.47 -0.75
C PHE A 122 7.64 -4.74 -1.08
N ASP A 123 8.15 -5.59 -1.95
CA ASP A 123 7.49 -6.83 -2.34
C ASP A 123 6.08 -6.67 -2.94
N CYS A 124 5.78 -5.52 -3.54
CA CYS A 124 4.51 -5.30 -4.22
C CYS A 124 4.28 -6.33 -5.33
N ILE A 125 3.05 -6.77 -5.50
CA ILE A 125 2.62 -7.63 -6.61
C ILE A 125 2.12 -6.76 -7.74
N PHE A 126 2.64 -6.96 -8.94
CA PHE A 126 2.23 -6.25 -10.14
C PHE A 126 1.31 -7.15 -10.97
N LEU A 127 0.01 -6.92 -10.85
CA LEU A 127 -1.02 -7.75 -11.47
C LEU A 127 -1.28 -7.34 -12.93
N ASP A 128 -1.07 -8.29 -13.85
CA ASP A 128 -1.48 -8.13 -15.26
C ASP A 128 -2.97 -8.43 -15.41
N ARG A 129 -3.77 -7.37 -15.50
CA ARG A 129 -5.24 -7.47 -15.64
C ARG A 129 -5.68 -7.69 -17.08
N LYS A 130 -4.78 -7.55 -18.06
CA LYS A 130 -5.08 -7.71 -19.50
C LYS A 130 -4.76 -9.12 -19.97
N ASN A 131 -3.85 -9.82 -19.31
CA ASN A 131 -3.45 -11.18 -19.65
C ASN A 131 -3.85 -12.14 -18.53
N PRO A 132 -4.93 -12.92 -18.67
CA PRO A 132 -5.42 -13.82 -17.62
C PRO A 132 -4.39 -14.86 -17.17
N ARG A 133 -3.59 -15.39 -18.10
CA ARG A 133 -2.55 -16.39 -17.78
C ARG A 133 -1.43 -15.78 -16.90
N GLN A 134 -1.00 -14.56 -17.24
CA GLN A 134 0.00 -13.86 -16.45
C GLN A 134 -0.61 -13.43 -15.10
N GLY A 135 -1.81 -12.90 -15.08
CA GLY A 135 -2.52 -12.54 -13.85
C GLY A 135 -2.66 -13.72 -12.87
N MET A 136 -2.90 -14.94 -13.37
CA MET A 136 -2.88 -16.14 -12.52
C MET A 136 -1.51 -16.44 -11.92
N LYS A 137 -0.41 -16.22 -12.66
CA LYS A 137 0.96 -16.38 -12.13
C LYS A 137 1.25 -15.33 -11.06
N ASP A 138 0.86 -14.07 -11.31
CA ASP A 138 1.04 -12.97 -10.38
C ASP A 138 0.27 -13.24 -9.07
N MET A 139 -0.95 -13.76 -9.17
CA MET A 139 -1.77 -14.17 -8.02
C MET A 139 -1.13 -15.32 -7.22
N LYS A 140 -0.55 -16.33 -7.91
CA LYS A 140 0.19 -17.40 -7.22
C LYS A 140 1.37 -16.86 -6.42
N GLN A 141 2.13 -15.91 -6.97
CA GLN A 141 3.23 -15.25 -6.23
C GLN A 141 2.71 -14.52 -4.98
N ALA A 142 1.56 -13.84 -5.08
CA ALA A 142 0.94 -13.20 -3.92
C ALA A 142 0.57 -14.22 -2.85
N ILE A 143 -0.08 -15.33 -3.24
CA ILE A 143 -0.46 -16.42 -2.33
C ILE A 143 0.77 -16.98 -1.60
N GLU A 144 1.87 -17.25 -2.31
CA GLU A 144 3.10 -17.76 -1.71
C GLU A 144 3.70 -16.78 -0.69
N LYS A 145 3.66 -15.48 -0.99
CA LYS A 145 4.15 -14.44 -0.08
C LYS A 145 3.25 -14.28 1.15
N ILE A 146 1.94 -14.34 0.99
CA ILE A 146 1.00 -14.31 2.12
C ILE A 146 1.24 -15.50 3.05
N LYS A 147 1.42 -16.70 2.51
CA LYS A 147 1.75 -17.90 3.29
C LYS A 147 3.10 -17.81 4.03
N LYS A 148 3.98 -16.88 3.61
CA LYS A 148 5.26 -16.56 4.29
C LYS A 148 5.16 -15.41 5.29
N GLY A 149 3.94 -14.95 5.62
CA GLY A 149 3.73 -13.89 6.60
C GLY A 149 3.66 -12.46 6.02
N HIS A 150 3.61 -12.29 4.68
CA HIS A 150 3.51 -10.95 4.09
C HIS A 150 2.05 -10.50 3.96
N SER A 151 1.72 -9.38 4.57
CA SER A 151 0.40 -8.73 4.44
C SER A 151 0.30 -7.90 3.15
N TYR A 152 -0.92 -7.80 2.62
CA TYR A 152 -1.20 -7.03 1.41
C TYR A 152 -2.43 -6.14 1.57
N VAL A 153 -2.40 -4.96 0.97
CA VAL A 153 -3.60 -4.13 0.79
C VAL A 153 -4.12 -4.28 -0.64
N ILE A 154 -5.42 -4.38 -0.73
CA ILE A 154 -6.17 -4.46 -1.98
C ILE A 154 -7.24 -3.38 -1.97
N PHE A 155 -7.33 -2.65 -3.06
CA PHE A 155 -8.44 -1.77 -3.37
C PHE A 155 -9.40 -2.51 -4.31
N PRO A 156 -10.51 -3.08 -3.79
CA PRO A 156 -11.35 -3.99 -4.57
C PRO A 156 -12.11 -3.30 -5.71
N GLU A 157 -12.24 -1.99 -5.66
CA GLU A 157 -12.78 -1.15 -6.74
C GLU A 157 -11.91 -1.22 -8.01
N GLY A 158 -10.60 -1.47 -7.84
CA GLY A 158 -9.63 -1.60 -8.93
C GLY A 158 -9.21 -0.29 -9.58
N SER A 159 -9.82 0.84 -9.22
CA SER A 159 -9.43 2.20 -9.61
C SER A 159 -9.89 3.17 -8.54
N ARG A 160 -9.30 4.38 -8.53
CA ARG A 160 -9.79 5.47 -7.67
C ARG A 160 -11.20 5.90 -8.12
N THR A 161 -12.03 6.25 -7.14
CA THR A 161 -13.36 6.80 -7.39
C THR A 161 -13.31 8.05 -8.28
N PRO A 162 -14.30 8.26 -9.14
CA PRO A 162 -14.40 9.48 -9.94
C PRO A 162 -15.07 10.65 -9.17
N ASP A 163 -15.82 10.37 -8.13
CA ASP A 163 -16.74 11.30 -7.47
C ASP A 163 -16.73 11.26 -5.93
N GLY A 164 -15.85 10.47 -5.34
CA GLY A 164 -15.74 10.30 -3.87
C GLY A 164 -16.58 9.16 -3.32
N SER A 165 -17.51 8.59 -4.09
CA SER A 165 -18.34 7.46 -3.66
C SER A 165 -17.56 6.15 -3.66
N VAL A 166 -17.94 5.20 -2.81
CA VAL A 166 -17.39 3.83 -2.85
C VAL A 166 -17.95 3.13 -4.08
N GLN A 167 -17.06 2.59 -4.92
CA GLN A 167 -17.43 1.90 -6.14
C GLN A 167 -17.68 0.40 -5.87
N GLU A 168 -18.30 -0.28 -6.83
CA GLU A 168 -18.56 -1.71 -6.75
C GLU A 168 -17.26 -2.51 -6.54
N PHE A 169 -17.28 -3.42 -5.58
CA PHE A 169 -16.16 -4.29 -5.26
C PHE A 169 -16.10 -5.49 -6.22
N LYS A 170 -14.98 -5.64 -6.88
CA LYS A 170 -14.74 -6.75 -7.81
C LYS A 170 -14.55 -8.05 -7.05
N LYS A 171 -15.35 -9.07 -7.32
CA LYS A 171 -15.29 -10.39 -6.68
C LYS A 171 -13.89 -11.01 -6.69
N GLY A 172 -13.14 -10.84 -7.80
CA GLY A 172 -11.77 -11.34 -7.93
C GLY A 172 -10.77 -10.75 -6.94
N SER A 173 -11.06 -9.60 -6.33
CA SER A 173 -10.20 -8.97 -5.33
C SER A 173 -10.13 -9.76 -4.03
N PHE A 174 -11.15 -10.57 -3.72
CA PHE A 174 -11.20 -11.40 -2.52
C PHE A 174 -10.52 -12.76 -2.69
N LYS A 175 -10.12 -13.09 -3.93
CA LYS A 175 -9.54 -14.39 -4.23
C LYS A 175 -8.26 -14.69 -3.43
N LEU A 176 -7.45 -13.67 -3.13
CA LEU A 176 -6.27 -13.85 -2.28
C LEU A 176 -6.64 -14.33 -0.88
N ALA A 177 -7.69 -13.76 -0.29
CA ALA A 177 -8.16 -14.18 1.03
C ALA A 177 -8.71 -15.61 1.00
N THR A 178 -9.56 -15.93 0.03
CA THR A 178 -10.16 -17.29 -0.08
C THR A 178 -9.12 -18.35 -0.38
N ASP A 179 -8.11 -18.06 -1.19
CA ASP A 179 -7.09 -19.05 -1.59
C ASP A 179 -6.00 -19.24 -0.50
N THR A 180 -5.86 -18.30 0.42
CA THR A 180 -4.84 -18.36 1.49
C THR A 180 -5.41 -18.66 2.88
N GLY A 181 -6.70 -18.41 3.10
CA GLY A 181 -7.32 -18.41 4.42
C GLY A 181 -6.89 -17.22 5.30
N ALA A 182 -6.17 -16.24 4.74
CA ALA A 182 -5.71 -15.07 5.49
C ALA A 182 -6.89 -14.21 5.96
N LYS A 183 -6.80 -13.70 7.17
CA LYS A 183 -7.80 -12.79 7.76
C LYS A 183 -7.94 -11.53 6.92
N ILE A 184 -9.16 -11.05 6.76
CA ILE A 184 -9.47 -9.78 6.12
C ILE A 184 -9.58 -8.70 7.20
N VAL A 185 -8.82 -7.62 7.03
CA VAL A 185 -8.96 -6.40 7.83
C VAL A 185 -9.60 -5.32 6.97
N PRO A 186 -10.87 -4.98 7.19
CA PRO A 186 -11.52 -3.90 6.47
C PRO A 186 -10.99 -2.55 6.98
N VAL A 187 -10.64 -1.66 6.04
CA VAL A 187 -10.17 -0.30 6.34
C VAL A 187 -10.98 0.69 5.51
N THR A 188 -11.61 1.65 6.16
CA THR A 188 -12.33 2.72 5.48
C THR A 188 -11.53 4.01 5.50
N LEU A 189 -11.26 4.57 4.32
CA LEU A 189 -10.65 5.88 4.16
C LEU A 189 -11.73 6.92 3.90
N ILE A 190 -11.72 8.00 4.66
CA ILE A 190 -12.69 9.10 4.55
C ILE A 190 -11.94 10.41 4.37
N GLY A 191 -12.40 11.26 3.43
CA GLY A 191 -11.88 12.60 3.20
C GLY A 191 -10.63 12.72 2.34
N THR A 192 -10.02 11.60 1.92
CA THR A 192 -8.84 11.64 1.05
C THR A 192 -9.15 12.14 -0.36
N TYR A 193 -10.39 11.97 -0.82
CA TYR A 193 -10.89 12.52 -2.08
C TYR A 193 -10.80 14.05 -2.12
N ASP A 194 -11.13 14.72 -1.00
CA ASP A 194 -11.11 16.18 -0.90
C ASP A 194 -9.67 16.75 -0.90
N VAL A 195 -8.70 15.95 -0.46
CA VAL A 195 -7.28 16.35 -0.48
C VAL A 195 -6.72 16.31 -1.90
N GLN A 196 -7.03 15.27 -2.66
CA GLN A 196 -6.58 15.10 -4.03
C GLN A 196 -7.53 14.18 -4.78
N SER A 197 -8.41 14.73 -5.59
CA SER A 197 -9.33 13.96 -6.43
C SER A 197 -8.61 13.32 -7.63
N ARG A 198 -9.28 12.39 -8.31
CA ARG A 198 -8.77 11.78 -9.55
C ARG A 198 -8.59 12.80 -10.68
N LYS A 199 -9.33 13.91 -10.62
CA LYS A 199 -9.35 14.98 -11.64
C LYS A 199 -8.34 16.09 -11.38
N SER A 200 -7.71 16.11 -10.21
CA SER A 200 -6.70 17.11 -9.81
C SER A 200 -5.27 16.68 -10.17
#